data_a4ca7ea371c82e4f472e6294cd10219b
#
_entry.id   a4ca7ea371c82e4f472e6294cd10219b
#
_cell.length_a   1.000
_cell.length_b   1.000
_cell.length_c   1.000
_cell.angle_alpha   90.00
_cell.angle_beta   90.00
_cell.angle_gamma   90.00
#
_symmetry.space_group_name_H-M   'P 1'
#
loop_
_entity.id
_entity.type
_entity.pdbx_description
1 polymer ?
#
loop_
_entity_poly.entity_id
_entity_poly.type
_entity_poly.pdbx_seq_one_letter_code
_entity_poly.pdbx_strand_id
1 'polypeptide(L)' 'MKPKEVEKLLIQNGWEPVRQVGSHKMFKKAGSPYTIAVPFHNKDIPNGTLNSILKQAGIK' A
#
# COMPACT_ATOMS: atom_id res chain seq x y z
N MET A 1 -3.64 5.37 -10.36
CA MET A 1 -4.46 4.57 -9.42
C MET A 1 -4.66 5.35 -8.13
N LYS A 2 -5.86 5.37 -7.63
CA LYS A 2 -6.18 6.08 -6.39
C LYS A 2 -5.71 5.28 -5.17
N PRO A 3 -5.38 5.96 -4.04
CA PRO A 3 -4.95 5.24 -2.84
C PRO A 3 -5.93 4.17 -2.37
N LYS A 4 -7.23 4.44 -2.45
CA LYS A 4 -8.26 3.46 -2.04
C LYS A 4 -8.22 2.20 -2.89
N GLU A 5 -7.89 2.34 -4.16
CA GLU A 5 -7.77 1.20 -5.06
C GLU A 5 -6.57 0.34 -4.69
N VAL A 6 -5.46 0.99 -4.34
CA VAL A 6 -4.26 0.29 -3.91
C VAL A 6 -4.51 -0.42 -2.59
N GLU A 7 -5.19 0.24 -1.65
CA GLU A 7 -5.58 -0.38 -0.38
C GLU A 7 -6.39 -1.65 -0.63
N LYS A 8 -7.36 -1.58 -1.53
CA LYS A 8 -8.20 -2.73 -1.85
C LYS A 8 -7.38 -3.89 -2.40
N LEU A 9 -6.44 -3.59 -3.30
CA LEU A 9 -5.55 -4.61 -3.85
C LEU A 9 -4.69 -5.24 -2.76
N LEU A 10 -4.14 -4.43 -1.87
CA LEU A 10 -3.30 -4.93 -0.78
C LEU A 10 -4.10 -5.85 0.13
N ILE A 11 -5.31 -5.45 0.51
CA ILE A 11 -6.16 -6.26 1.37
C ILE A 11 -6.50 -7.59 0.69
N GLN A 12 -6.78 -7.58 -0.60
CA GLN A 12 -7.06 -8.81 -1.36
C GLN A 12 -5.87 -9.75 -1.38
N ASN A 13 -4.66 -9.22 -1.18
CA ASN A 13 -3.43 -10.01 -1.20
C ASN A 13 -2.89 -10.28 0.20
N GLY A 14 -3.70 -10.12 1.23
CA GLY A 14 -3.34 -10.50 2.58
C GLY A 14 -2.70 -9.40 3.42
N TRP A 15 -2.60 -8.19 2.89
CA TRP A 15 -2.06 -7.05 3.64
C TRP A 15 -3.18 -6.40 4.44
N GLU A 16 -2.84 -5.90 5.64
CA GLU A 16 -3.81 -5.26 6.52
C GLU A 16 -3.35 -3.86 6.90
N PRO A 17 -4.27 -2.88 6.92
CA PRO A 17 -3.94 -1.56 7.42
C PRO A 17 -3.75 -1.65 8.94
N VAL A 18 -2.60 -1.19 9.44
CA VAL A 18 -2.30 -1.27 10.87
C VAL A 18 -2.30 0.10 11.54
N ARG A 19 -1.96 1.16 10.81
CA ARG A 19 -2.01 2.53 11.33
C ARG A 19 -1.82 3.52 10.20
N GLN A 20 -2.08 4.79 10.51
CA GLN A 20 -1.82 5.89 9.58
C GLN A 20 -0.93 6.90 10.27
N VAL A 21 0.14 7.30 9.61
CA VAL A 21 1.08 8.30 10.10
C VAL A 21 1.04 9.46 9.11
N GLY A 22 0.41 10.58 9.52
CA GLY A 22 0.18 11.69 8.61
C GLY A 22 -0.68 11.23 7.43
N SER A 23 -0.19 11.42 6.23
CA SER A 23 -0.88 11.00 5.01
C SER A 23 -0.44 9.62 4.52
N HIS A 24 0.35 8.90 5.31
CA HIS A 24 0.82 7.55 4.93
C HIS A 24 0.08 6.50 5.73
N LYS A 25 -0.62 5.62 5.03
CA LYS A 25 -1.30 4.49 5.66
C LYS A 25 -0.37 3.27 5.59
N MET A 26 -0.14 2.65 6.74
CA MET A 26 0.81 1.56 6.86
C MET A 26 0.10 0.22 6.79
N PHE A 27 0.66 -0.72 6.03
CA PHE A 27 0.10 -2.05 5.85
C PHE A 27 1.11 -3.11 6.25
N LYS A 28 0.61 -4.17 6.90
CA LYS A 28 1.42 -5.33 7.28
C LYS A 28 0.77 -6.60 6.75
N LYS A 29 1.62 -7.61 6.55
CA LYS A 29 1.15 -8.93 6.12
C LYS A 29 1.85 -9.99 6.98
N ALA A 30 1.10 -10.99 7.43
CA ALA A 30 1.66 -12.11 8.18
C ALA A 30 2.74 -12.81 7.35
N GLY A 31 3.90 -13.02 7.95
CA GLY A 31 5.02 -13.65 7.27
C GLY A 31 5.90 -12.69 6.48
N SER A 32 5.51 -11.44 6.34
CA SER A 32 6.32 -10.43 5.66
C SER A 32 7.16 -9.66 6.68
N PRO A 33 8.46 -9.47 6.41
CA PRO A 33 9.36 -8.79 7.35
C PRO A 33 9.26 -7.28 7.31
N TYR A 34 8.51 -6.68 6.39
CA TYR A 34 8.46 -5.23 6.25
C TYR A 34 7.03 -4.70 6.18
N THR A 35 6.91 -3.39 6.38
CA THR A 35 5.65 -2.67 6.33
C THR A 35 5.61 -1.82 5.06
N ILE A 36 4.46 -1.78 4.41
CA ILE A 36 4.29 -0.96 3.20
C ILE A 36 3.58 0.33 3.59
N ALA A 37 4.14 1.45 3.14
CA ALA A 37 3.53 2.77 3.32
C ALA A 37 2.86 3.20 2.02
N VAL A 38 1.57 3.52 2.08
CA VAL A 38 0.82 4.00 0.92
C VAL A 38 0.43 5.45 1.16
N PRO A 39 0.83 6.38 0.27
CA PRO A 39 0.45 7.78 0.44
C PRO A 39 -1.04 7.96 0.14
N PHE A 40 -1.79 8.43 1.15
CA PHE A 40 -3.22 8.69 1.01
C PHE A 40 -3.45 10.18 0.79
N HIS A 41 -3.40 10.58 -0.48
CA HIS A 41 -3.70 11.95 -0.91
C HIS A 41 -4.96 11.95 -1.77
N ASN A 42 -5.45 13.13 -2.10
CA ASN A 42 -6.59 13.26 -3.00
C ASN A 42 -6.24 12.98 -4.45
N LYS A 43 -4.95 12.85 -4.74
CA LYS A 43 -4.47 12.65 -6.10
C LYS A 43 -4.10 11.19 -6.34
N ASP A 44 -3.98 10.82 -7.61
CA ASP A 44 -3.50 9.51 -7.98
C ASP A 44 -2.06 9.30 -7.49
N ILE A 45 -1.74 8.06 -7.17
CA ILE A 45 -0.38 7.69 -6.79
C ILE A 45 0.49 7.71 -8.04
N PRO A 46 1.64 8.40 -8.02
CA PRO A 46 2.55 8.39 -9.17
C PRO A 46 2.94 6.97 -9.56
N ASN A 47 3.11 6.72 -10.86
CA ASN A 47 3.38 5.38 -11.37
C ASN A 47 4.62 4.74 -10.75
N GLY A 48 5.69 5.51 -10.55
CA GLY A 48 6.89 4.99 -9.93
C GLY A 48 6.65 4.49 -8.51
N THR A 49 5.93 5.30 -7.72
CA THR A 49 5.57 4.93 -6.36
C THR A 49 4.63 3.73 -6.35
N LEU A 50 3.63 3.73 -7.23
CA LEU A 50 2.69 2.64 -7.37
C LEU A 50 3.41 1.32 -7.68
N ASN A 51 4.32 1.34 -8.64
CA ASN A 51 5.07 0.15 -9.02
C ASN A 51 5.92 -0.38 -7.86
N SER A 52 6.54 0.52 -7.09
CA SER A 52 7.30 0.12 -5.91
C SER A 52 6.42 -0.57 -4.87
N ILE A 53 5.24 -0.01 -4.62
CA ILE A 53 4.28 -0.58 -3.67
C ILE A 53 3.85 -1.97 -4.11
N LEU A 54 3.46 -2.12 -5.36
CA LEU A 54 2.98 -3.40 -5.89
C LEU A 54 4.10 -4.44 -5.89
N LYS A 55 5.32 -4.03 -6.20
CA LYS A 55 6.48 -4.91 -6.18
C LYS A 55 6.78 -5.40 -4.76
N GLN A 56 6.76 -4.49 -3.78
CA GLN A 56 6.95 -4.84 -2.37
C GLN A 56 5.87 -5.78 -1.88
N ALA A 57 4.65 -5.60 -2.37
CA ALA A 57 3.52 -6.42 -1.96
C ALA A 57 3.50 -7.80 -2.63
N GLY A 58 4.37 -8.04 -3.59
CA GLY A 58 4.40 -9.30 -4.33
C GLY A 58 3.28 -9.45 -5.35
N ILE A 59 2.62 -8.34 -5.70
CA ILE A 59 1.53 -8.36 -6.67
C ILE A 59 2.05 -8.26 -8.10
N LYS A 60 3.21 -7.65 -8.27
CA LYS A 60 3.75 -7.39 -9.59
C LYS A 60 5.16 -7.93 -9.74
#